data_610f1c3b679c34a0693e89e0131c2d72
#
_entry.id   610f1c3b679c34a0693e89e0131c2d72
#
_cell.length_a   1.000
_cell.length_b   1.000
_cell.length_c   1.000
_cell.angle_alpha   90.00
_cell.angle_beta   90.00
_cell.angle_gamma   90.00
#
_symmetry.space_group_name_H-M   'P 1'
#
loop_
_entity.id
_entity.type
_entity.pdbx_description
1 polymer ?
#
loop_
_entity_poly.entity_id
_entity_poly.type
_entity_poly.pdbx_seq_one_letter_code
_entity_poly.pdbx_strand_id
1 'polypeptide(L)'
;AGIDVLLDIEVQGAAKVRARCPDALFIFIIPPSFEELSRRLHRRNTDSEEVIAGRLAKARQEFREIPKYDYLVINDKVANAVHEIEAILTAAECRVSSRSRMLAQFA
;
A
#
# COMPACT_ATOMS: atom_id res chain seq x y z
N ALA A 1 -1.57 -4.54 -19.31
CA ALA A 1 -1.23 -3.19 -19.63
C ALA A 1 0.14 -2.83 -19.05
N GLY A 2 0.89 -2.05 -19.78
CA GLY A 2 2.24 -1.67 -19.40
C GLY A 2 2.33 -0.38 -18.58
N ILE A 3 1.24 0.06 -17.96
CA ILE A 3 1.22 1.30 -17.21
C ILE A 3 0.91 1.00 -15.75
N ASP A 4 1.83 1.40 -14.87
CA ASP A 4 1.61 1.33 -13.43
C ASP A 4 0.86 2.58 -12.98
N VAL A 5 -0.23 2.39 -12.24
CA VAL A 5 -1.00 3.48 -11.67
C VAL A 5 -0.96 3.37 -10.16
N LEU A 6 -0.49 4.44 -9.53
CA LEU A 6 -0.47 4.50 -8.07
C LEU A 6 -1.69 5.28 -7.59
N LEU A 7 -2.51 4.63 -6.77
CA LEU A 7 -3.71 5.22 -6.19
C LEU A 7 -3.58 5.26 -4.68
N ASP A 8 -3.92 6.42 -4.11
CA ASP A 8 -4.03 6.57 -2.66
C ASP A 8 -5.51 6.46 -2.30
N ILE A 9 -5.92 5.27 -1.87
CA ILE A 9 -7.33 4.98 -1.61
C ILE A 9 -7.49 4.32 -0.24
N GLU A 10 -8.68 4.50 0.33
CA GLU A 10 -9.04 3.86 1.59
C GLU A 10 -9.25 2.36 1.40
N VAL A 11 -9.25 1.62 2.51
CA VAL A 11 -9.44 0.16 2.51
C VAL A 11 -10.71 -0.24 1.78
N GLN A 12 -11.82 0.50 1.94
CA GLN A 12 -13.06 0.21 1.23
C GLN A 12 -12.92 0.42 -0.27
N GLY A 13 -12.22 1.48 -0.67
CA GLY A 13 -11.92 1.74 -2.07
C GLY A 13 -11.03 0.65 -2.67
N ALA A 14 -10.04 0.18 -1.91
CA ALA A 14 -9.16 -0.90 -2.32
C ALA A 14 -9.95 -2.19 -2.60
N ALA A 15 -10.92 -2.51 -1.76
CA ALA A 15 -11.77 -3.69 -1.94
C ALA A 15 -12.56 -3.60 -3.25
N LYS A 16 -13.07 -2.40 -3.59
CA LYS A 16 -13.80 -2.19 -4.84
C LYS A 16 -12.90 -2.34 -6.06
N VAL A 17 -11.68 -1.79 -5.99
CA VAL A 17 -10.71 -1.91 -7.08
C VAL A 17 -10.29 -3.38 -7.25
N ARG A 18 -10.10 -4.09 -6.14
CA ARG A 18 -9.72 -5.51 -6.17
C ARG A 18 -10.78 -6.35 -6.88
N ALA A 19 -12.05 -6.04 -6.67
CA ALA A 19 -13.14 -6.75 -7.33
C ALA A 19 -13.16 -6.52 -8.83
N ARG A 20 -12.78 -5.32 -9.28
CA ARG A 20 -12.77 -4.96 -10.70
C ARG A 20 -11.47 -5.30 -11.42
N CYS A 21 -10.36 -5.28 -10.68
CA CYS A 21 -9.02 -5.48 -11.22
C CYS A 21 -8.29 -6.54 -10.40
N PRO A 22 -8.64 -7.82 -10.57
CA PRO A 22 -8.05 -8.89 -9.75
C PRO A 22 -6.53 -9.04 -9.96
N ASP A 23 -5.99 -8.54 -11.06
CA ASP A 23 -4.56 -8.61 -11.36
C ASP A 23 -3.78 -7.40 -10.80
N ALA A 24 -4.46 -6.44 -10.20
CA ALA A 24 -3.80 -5.27 -9.63
C ALA A 24 -3.00 -5.67 -8.39
N LEU A 25 -1.88 -4.97 -8.18
CA LEU A 25 -1.07 -5.13 -6.99
C LEU A 25 -1.53 -4.17 -5.90
N PHE A 26 -1.66 -4.69 -4.69
CA PHE A 26 -2.07 -3.91 -3.53
C PHE A 26 -0.94 -3.86 -2.51
N ILE A 27 -0.46 -2.66 -2.25
CA ILE A 27 0.62 -2.40 -1.30
C ILE A 27 0.05 -1.61 -0.13
N PHE A 28 0.24 -2.12 1.08
CA PHE A 28 -0.15 -1.41 2.29
C PHE A 28 1.09 -0.80 2.91
N ILE A 29 1.01 0.49 3.24
CA ILE A 29 2.14 1.22 3.81
C ILE A 29 1.82 1.58 5.26
N ILE A 30 2.68 1.17 6.19
CA ILE A 30 2.48 1.45 7.61
C ILE A 30 3.74 2.10 8.22
N PRO A 31 3.57 2.84 9.31
CA PRO A 31 4.72 3.29 10.10
C PRO A 31 5.36 2.10 10.83
N PRO A 32 6.58 2.25 11.38
CA PRO A 32 7.29 1.14 12.01
C PRO A 32 6.64 0.61 13.28
N SER A 33 5.79 1.40 13.92
CA SER A 33 5.06 0.98 15.11
C SER A 33 3.79 1.80 15.25
N PHE A 34 2.87 1.30 16.07
CA PHE A 34 1.65 2.04 16.39
C PHE A 34 1.98 3.29 17.19
N GLU A 35 2.99 3.24 18.04
CA GLU A 35 3.46 4.39 18.80
C GLU A 35 3.99 5.48 17.88
N GLU A 36 4.72 5.11 16.85
CA GLU A 36 5.23 6.06 15.85
C GLU A 36 4.07 6.69 15.07
N LEU A 37 3.05 5.93 14.74
CA LEU A 37 1.85 6.47 14.11
C LEU A 37 1.20 7.53 15.00
N SER A 38 1.03 7.22 16.28
CA SER A 38 0.47 8.16 17.26
C SER A 38 1.30 9.43 17.33
N ARG A 39 2.63 9.29 17.41
CA ARG A 39 3.53 10.45 17.48
C ARG A 39 3.43 11.31 16.23
N ARG A 40 3.36 10.69 15.04
CA ARG A 40 3.24 11.43 13.77
C ARG A 40 1.92 12.19 13.70
N LEU A 41 0.83 11.59 14.17
CA LEU A 41 -0.46 12.26 14.20
C LEU A 41 -0.45 13.46 15.14
N HIS A 42 0.15 13.33 16.31
CA HIS A 42 0.27 14.43 17.25
C HIS A 42 1.13 15.56 16.72
N ARG A 43 2.23 15.22 16.04
CA ARG A 43 3.17 16.20 15.51
C ARG A 43 2.56 17.01 14.35
N ARG A 44 1.76 16.37 13.52
CA ARG A 44 1.22 16.99 12.32
C ARG A 44 0.01 17.87 12.57
N ASN A 45 -0.68 17.66 13.68
CA ASN A 45 -2.01 18.16 13.88
C ASN A 45 -2.18 19.06 15.06
N THR A 46 -2.99 20.10 14.84
CA THR A 46 -3.62 20.88 15.88
C THR A 46 -4.95 20.26 16.34
N ASP A 47 -5.24 19.04 15.89
CA ASP A 47 -6.48 18.34 16.24
C ASP A 47 -6.50 17.97 17.73
N SER A 48 -7.71 17.87 18.28
CA SER A 48 -7.91 17.45 19.65
C SER A 48 -7.48 16.00 19.88
N GLU A 49 -7.23 15.64 21.13
CA GLU A 49 -6.91 14.26 21.51
C GLU A 49 -8.02 13.29 21.10
N GLU A 50 -9.28 13.74 21.13
CA GLU A 50 -10.42 12.91 20.72
C GLU A 50 -10.37 12.57 19.22
N VAL A 51 -10.01 13.54 18.39
CA VAL A 51 -9.88 13.33 16.95
C VAL A 51 -8.74 12.38 16.67
N ILE A 52 -7.61 12.55 17.33
CA ILE A 52 -6.43 11.68 17.16
C ILE A 52 -6.77 10.25 17.60
N ALA A 53 -7.45 10.09 18.73
CA ALA A 53 -7.87 8.78 19.20
C ALA A 53 -8.80 8.08 18.20
N GLY A 54 -9.69 8.83 17.57
CA GLY A 54 -10.56 8.31 16.53
C GLY A 54 -9.79 7.82 15.30
N ARG A 55 -8.78 8.57 14.88
CA ARG A 55 -7.92 8.18 13.77
C ARG A 55 -7.10 6.93 14.09
N LEU A 56 -6.62 6.82 15.32
CA LEU A 56 -5.88 5.64 15.75
C LEU A 56 -6.78 4.40 15.79
N ALA A 57 -8.01 4.56 16.27
CA ALA A 57 -8.97 3.45 16.27
C ALA A 57 -9.29 2.99 14.85
N LYS A 58 -9.47 3.93 13.93
CA LYS A 58 -9.71 3.62 12.52
C LYS A 58 -8.50 2.88 11.92
N ALA A 59 -7.29 3.32 12.23
CA ALA A 59 -6.08 2.67 11.75
C ALA A 59 -5.99 1.22 12.24
N ARG A 60 -6.35 0.95 13.48
CA ARG A 60 -6.38 -0.42 14.00
C ARG A 60 -7.31 -1.32 13.22
N GLN A 61 -8.47 -0.80 12.84
CA GLN A 61 -9.43 -1.55 12.01
C GLN A 61 -8.87 -1.79 10.61
N GLU A 62 -8.24 -0.78 10.02
CA GLU A 62 -7.66 -0.90 8.68
C GLU A 62 -6.50 -1.88 8.65
N PHE A 63 -5.70 -1.94 9.71
CA PHE A 63 -4.57 -2.88 9.80
C PHE A 63 -5.02 -4.34 9.80
N ARG A 64 -6.26 -4.62 10.17
CA ARG A 64 -6.82 -5.97 10.09
C ARG A 64 -7.00 -6.44 8.64
N GLU A 65 -7.02 -5.51 7.70
CA GLU A 65 -7.17 -5.80 6.29
C GLU A 65 -5.83 -6.10 5.60
N ILE A 66 -4.70 -5.88 6.28
CA ILE A 66 -3.36 -6.10 5.71
C ILE A 66 -3.20 -7.48 5.06
N PRO A 67 -3.69 -8.59 5.66
CA PRO A 67 -3.55 -9.91 5.03
C PRO A 67 -4.19 -10.04 3.65
N LYS A 68 -5.07 -9.12 3.27
CA LYS A 68 -5.70 -9.11 1.95
C LYS A 68 -4.87 -8.38 0.90
N TYR A 69 -3.78 -7.75 1.32
CA TYR A 69 -2.88 -7.01 0.44
C TYR A 69 -1.74 -7.91 -0.03
N ASP A 70 -1.11 -7.52 -1.12
CA ASP A 70 -0.03 -8.31 -1.70
C ASP A 70 1.31 -8.02 -1.03
N TYR A 71 1.52 -6.77 -0.61
CA TYR A 71 2.78 -6.34 -0.01
C TYR A 71 2.53 -5.40 1.14
N LEU A 72 3.43 -5.45 2.10
CA LEU A 72 3.45 -4.54 3.25
C LEU A 72 4.77 -3.79 3.25
N VAL A 73 4.70 -2.47 3.12
CA VAL A 73 5.88 -1.61 3.16
C VAL A 73 5.88 -0.84 4.47
N ILE A 74 7.02 -0.85 5.15
CA ILE A 74 7.17 -0.14 6.42
C ILE A 74 7.83 1.20 6.15
N ASN A 75 7.11 2.28 6.45
CA ASN A 75 7.58 3.64 6.24
C ASN A 75 8.31 4.14 7.49
N ASP A 76 9.52 3.63 7.71
CA ASP A 76 10.41 4.14 8.74
C ASP A 76 11.10 5.40 8.23
N LYS A 77 11.81 5.28 7.11
CA LYS A 77 12.37 6.42 6.38
C LYS A 77 11.76 6.43 4.98
N VAL A 78 11.36 7.62 4.53
CA VAL A 78 10.69 7.78 3.24
C VAL A 78 11.52 7.18 2.10
N ALA A 79 12.83 7.43 2.11
CA ALA A 79 13.72 6.92 1.05
C ALA A 79 13.70 5.39 0.99
N ASN A 80 13.67 4.71 2.13
CA ASN A 80 13.63 3.25 2.17
C ASN A 80 12.29 2.72 1.70
N ALA A 81 11.20 3.37 2.08
CA ALA A 81 9.85 2.99 1.64
C ALA A 81 9.72 3.14 0.12
N VAL A 82 10.20 4.24 -0.44
CA VAL A 82 10.19 4.46 -1.89
C VAL A 82 11.00 3.38 -2.60
N HIS A 83 12.18 3.06 -2.07
CA HIS A 83 13.04 2.02 -2.64
C HIS A 83 12.34 0.65 -2.67
N GLU A 84 11.65 0.29 -1.59
CA GLU A 84 10.91 -0.96 -1.52
C GLU A 84 9.75 -0.99 -2.53
N ILE A 85 9.01 0.12 -2.64
CA ILE A 85 7.92 0.22 -3.61
C ILE A 85 8.46 0.07 -5.03
N GLU A 86 9.55 0.72 -5.36
CA GLU A 86 10.19 0.61 -6.67
C GLU A 86 10.63 -0.84 -6.96
N ALA A 87 11.17 -1.52 -5.96
CA ALA A 87 11.57 -2.92 -6.11
C ALA A 87 10.36 -3.81 -6.38
N ILE A 88 9.24 -3.57 -5.70
CA ILE A 88 7.99 -4.31 -5.91
C ILE A 88 7.49 -4.10 -7.33
N LEU A 89 7.48 -2.86 -7.80
CA LEU A 89 7.01 -2.54 -9.15
C LEU A 89 7.89 -3.18 -10.21
N THR A 90 9.20 -3.15 -10.01
CA THR A 90 10.15 -3.80 -10.93
C THR A 90 9.91 -5.31 -10.98
N ALA A 91 9.77 -5.95 -9.82
CA ALA A 91 9.51 -7.38 -9.75
C ALA A 91 8.19 -7.75 -10.45
N ALA A 92 7.17 -6.91 -10.28
CA ALA A 92 5.88 -7.13 -10.93
C ALA A 92 6.00 -7.09 -12.45
N GLU A 93 6.81 -6.20 -13.00
CA GLU A 93 7.07 -6.13 -14.43
C GLU A 93 7.74 -7.39 -14.96
N CYS A 94 8.48 -8.08 -14.12
CA CYS A 94 9.20 -9.31 -14.49
C CYS A 94 8.35 -10.57 -14.38
N ARG A 95 7.11 -10.48 -13.94
CA ARG A 95 6.21 -11.63 -13.90
C ARG A 95 5.97 -12.17 -15.30
N VAL A 96 5.83 -13.48 -15.42
CA VAL A 96 5.51 -14.10 -16.69
C VAL A 96 4.23 -13.51 -17.28
N SER A 97 3.21 -13.27 -16.44
CA SER A 97 1.95 -12.67 -16.88
C SER A 97 2.14 -11.25 -17.43
N SER A 98 3.08 -10.49 -16.89
CA SER A 98 3.38 -9.13 -17.37
C SER A 98 4.23 -9.16 -18.64
N ARG A 99 4.84 -10.29 -18.95
CA ARG A 99 5.72 -10.46 -20.10
C ARG A 99 5.14 -11.37 -21.18
N SER A 100 3.81 -11.53 -21.18
CA SER A 100 3.13 -12.42 -22.12
C SER A 100 3.38 -12.04 -23.58
N ARG A 101 3.47 -10.74 -23.88
CA ARG A 101 3.76 -10.27 -25.24
C ARG A 101 5.15 -10.73 -25.69
N MET A 102 6.14 -10.63 -24.83
CA MET A 102 7.49 -11.11 -25.13
C MET A 102 7.49 -12.63 -25.32
N LEU A 103 6.81 -13.33 -24.42
CA LEU A 103 6.74 -14.80 -24.46
C LEU A 103 6.10 -15.30 -25.74
N ALA A 104 5.11 -14.59 -26.26
CA ALA A 104 4.41 -14.97 -27.48
C ALA A 104 5.35 -15.05 -28.70
N GLN A 105 6.48 -14.34 -28.69
CA GLN A 105 7.46 -14.36 -29.77
C GLN A 105 8.19 -15.71 -29.89
N PHE A 106 8.11 -16.51 -28.82
CA PHE A 106 8.77 -17.83 -28.79
C PHE A 106 7.81 -18.99 -29.04
N ALA A 107 6.55 -18.68 -29.31
CA ALA A 107 5.53 -19.72 -29.55
C ALA A 107 5.65 -20.36 -30.91
#